data_8621496382716fac79a6bd1601d1f49d
#
_entry.id   8621496382716fac79a6bd1601d1f49d
#
_cell.length_a   1.000
_cell.length_b   1.000
_cell.length_c   1.000
_cell.angle_alpha   90.00
_cell.angle_beta   90.00
_cell.angle_gamma   90.00
#
_symmetry.space_group_name_H-M   'P 1'
#
loop_
_entity.id
_entity.type
_entity.pdbx_description
1 polymer ?
#
loop_
_entity_poly.entity_id
_entity_poly.type
_entity_poly.pdbx_seq_one_letter_code
_entity_poly.pdbx_strand_id
1 'polypeptide(L)'
;MRVMIRATAGCRDPPTFGTMTELETLCITPLEAPMITIHAFAAERPPADHASRIASVPYDVISADEARVLAEGNVESFLHVIRPEIDLPTDTDPYSDEVYEMGRMNLDRFREQGLLAEDDRPGIYLYRLGWQGSFQTGIVCCCDAQQYRDGLVKKHEFTRPDKEDDRTRHLEVSGAHAEPVFLAFQDHEGIAELVRRDTAGTPECAFQAEDGVTHECWRVSDPGAYIERFSELEALYIADGHHRSAAAERAARSRMEANPDHRGDEEYNRLLAVCFPAGELRILPYNRVVKDRCGMAPEELIERLGELGTVEVVADGIPEGRGEVRVWAGDSWHRLRFDEGLVDQEDPVECLDCAVLQRLVLGPLLGITDPRKDKRIEFVGGIRGLDELQSRAGTEGVAFSMHPTSMNELLAVADSGMTMPPKSTWFEPKLRSGLFVHRFCEI
;
A
#
# COMPACT_ATOMS: atom_id res chain seq x y z
N MET A 1 -15.83 2.73 29.43
CA MET A 1 -16.86 3.64 28.90
C MET A 1 -18.05 3.67 29.86
N ARG A 2 -18.25 4.76 30.58
CA ARG A 2 -19.33 4.87 31.60
C ARG A 2 -20.62 5.31 30.91
N VAL A 3 -21.64 4.46 30.97
CA VAL A 3 -23.01 4.81 30.55
C VAL A 3 -23.66 5.54 31.69
N MET A 4 -24.09 6.80 31.49
CA MET A 4 -24.92 7.57 32.43
C MET A 4 -26.38 7.19 32.21
N ILE A 5 -27.01 6.57 33.22
CA ILE A 5 -28.45 6.43 33.28
C ILE A 5 -28.99 7.62 34.10
N ARG A 6 -29.82 8.45 33.50
CA ARG A 6 -30.63 9.47 34.21
C ARG A 6 -31.86 8.81 34.80
N ALA A 7 -31.98 8.83 36.12
CA ALA A 7 -33.19 8.49 36.82
C ALA A 7 -34.04 9.76 37.03
N THR A 8 -35.27 9.73 36.56
CA THR A 8 -36.31 10.69 36.97
C THR A 8 -37.11 10.10 38.14
N ALA A 9 -37.10 10.81 39.25
CA ALA A 9 -37.86 10.47 40.43
C ALA A 9 -39.36 10.81 40.26
N GLY A 10 -40.21 9.83 40.56
CA GLY A 10 -41.64 10.03 40.75
C GLY A 10 -42.13 9.07 41.83
N CYS A 11 -42.42 9.62 43.02
CA CYS A 11 -42.97 8.95 44.17
C CYS A 11 -44.39 8.37 43.94
N ARG A 12 -44.64 7.08 44.34
CA ARG A 12 -45.87 6.59 44.99
C ARG A 12 -45.72 5.12 45.40
N ASP A 13 -46.16 4.84 46.56
CA ASP A 13 -46.39 3.68 47.43
C ASP A 13 -46.13 2.24 46.92
N PRO A 14 -45.78 1.32 47.84
CA PRO A 14 -45.30 -0.05 47.51
C PRO A 14 -46.46 -1.02 47.32
N PRO A 15 -46.41 -1.86 46.29
CA PRO A 15 -47.20 -3.08 46.27
C PRO A 15 -46.40 -4.30 46.71
N THR A 16 -47.07 -5.13 47.43
CA THR A 16 -46.90 -6.48 47.94
C THR A 16 -46.03 -7.44 47.08
N PHE A 17 -45.23 -8.23 47.80
CA PHE A 17 -44.48 -9.37 47.30
C PHE A 17 -45.31 -10.35 46.48
N GLY A 18 -45.02 -10.47 45.21
CA GLY A 18 -45.39 -11.57 44.33
C GLY A 18 -44.16 -12.37 43.97
N THR A 19 -44.30 -13.69 43.98
CA THR A 19 -43.30 -14.73 43.79
C THR A 19 -42.46 -14.52 42.51
N MET A 20 -41.13 -14.65 42.68
CA MET A 20 -40.17 -14.77 41.56
C MET A 20 -40.48 -15.97 40.67
N THR A 21 -40.82 -15.72 39.42
CA THR A 21 -40.71 -16.70 38.33
C THR A 21 -40.30 -16.00 37.06
N GLU A 22 -39.31 -16.64 36.42
CA GLU A 22 -38.81 -16.36 35.06
C GLU A 22 -37.89 -15.15 34.89
N LEU A 23 -36.61 -15.35 35.19
CA LEU A 23 -35.53 -14.72 34.48
C LEU A 23 -35.52 -15.24 33.02
N GLU A 24 -36.12 -14.44 32.10
CA GLU A 24 -35.83 -14.62 30.67
C GLU A 24 -34.33 -14.44 30.47
N THR A 25 -33.64 -15.54 30.24
CA THR A 25 -32.28 -15.56 29.76
C THR A 25 -32.29 -14.91 28.37
N LEU A 26 -31.99 -13.61 28.32
CA LEU A 26 -31.60 -12.95 27.06
C LEU A 26 -30.43 -13.75 26.51
N CYS A 27 -30.71 -14.61 25.51
CA CYS A 27 -29.70 -15.17 24.63
C CYS A 27 -29.03 -13.98 23.92
N ILE A 28 -27.93 -13.50 24.48
CA ILE A 28 -26.99 -12.65 23.75
C ILE A 28 -26.38 -13.61 22.74
N THR A 29 -26.88 -13.60 21.51
CA THR A 29 -26.16 -14.18 20.36
C THR A 29 -24.76 -13.54 20.39
N PRO A 30 -23.68 -14.33 20.41
CA PRO A 30 -22.35 -13.76 20.26
C PRO A 30 -22.37 -12.94 18.97
N LEU A 31 -21.94 -11.67 19.04
CA LEU A 31 -21.62 -10.93 17.83
C LEU A 31 -20.60 -11.80 17.09
N GLU A 32 -20.94 -12.29 15.92
CA GLU A 32 -20.00 -13.01 15.08
C GLU A 32 -18.78 -12.08 14.92
N ALA A 33 -17.59 -12.64 15.13
CA ALA A 33 -16.37 -11.88 14.94
C ALA A 33 -16.36 -11.37 13.49
N PRO A 34 -15.99 -10.11 13.25
CA PRO A 34 -15.97 -9.57 11.91
C PRO A 34 -14.99 -10.40 11.05
N MET A 35 -15.48 -10.92 9.93
CA MET A 35 -14.74 -11.79 9.01
C MET A 35 -14.26 -10.99 7.80
N ILE A 36 -13.14 -11.40 7.22
CA ILE A 36 -12.68 -10.85 5.94
C ILE A 36 -13.66 -11.27 4.84
N THR A 37 -14.18 -10.29 4.14
CA THR A 37 -15.08 -10.50 2.99
C THR A 37 -14.42 -9.98 1.72
N ILE A 38 -14.35 -10.83 0.70
CA ILE A 38 -13.95 -10.43 -0.64
C ILE A 38 -15.07 -10.75 -1.62
N HIS A 39 -15.08 -10.07 -2.76
CA HIS A 39 -16.10 -10.18 -3.78
C HIS A 39 -15.49 -10.45 -5.14
N ALA A 40 -16.16 -11.31 -5.92
CA ALA A 40 -15.99 -11.39 -7.35
C ALA A 40 -16.56 -10.11 -8.00
N PHE A 41 -15.92 -9.63 -9.05
CA PHE A 41 -16.35 -8.43 -9.79
C PHE A 41 -16.21 -8.62 -11.29
N ALA A 42 -16.98 -7.88 -12.09
CA ALA A 42 -16.82 -7.83 -13.54
C ALA A 42 -15.65 -6.90 -13.87
N ALA A 43 -14.47 -7.47 -14.10
CA ALA A 43 -13.28 -6.68 -14.39
C ALA A 43 -13.31 -6.12 -15.81
N GLU A 44 -12.96 -4.84 -15.98
CA GLU A 44 -12.55 -4.32 -17.28
C GLU A 44 -11.06 -4.67 -17.47
N ARG A 45 -10.74 -5.44 -18.51
CA ARG A 45 -9.41 -5.98 -18.78
C ARG A 45 -8.97 -5.77 -20.22
N PRO A 46 -7.66 -5.62 -20.48
CA PRO A 46 -7.14 -5.55 -21.82
C PRO A 46 -7.24 -6.92 -22.54
N PRO A 47 -7.43 -6.94 -23.85
CA PRO A 47 -7.13 -8.12 -24.65
C PRO A 47 -5.66 -8.55 -24.46
N ALA A 48 -5.38 -9.86 -24.48
CA ALA A 48 -4.07 -10.40 -24.15
C ALA A 48 -2.92 -9.83 -25.02
N ASP A 49 -3.19 -9.54 -26.30
CA ASP A 49 -2.25 -8.97 -27.24
C ASP A 49 -1.98 -7.46 -27.05
N HIS A 50 -2.80 -6.77 -26.28
CA HIS A 50 -2.64 -5.37 -25.90
C HIS A 50 -2.07 -5.19 -24.50
N ALA A 51 -2.15 -6.21 -23.65
CA ALA A 51 -1.84 -6.11 -22.22
C ALA A 51 -0.43 -5.56 -21.93
N SER A 52 0.59 -5.95 -22.67
CA SER A 52 1.97 -5.47 -22.48
C SER A 52 2.15 -3.98 -22.80
N ARG A 53 1.34 -3.42 -23.71
CA ARG A 53 1.39 -1.99 -24.07
C ARG A 53 0.55 -1.13 -23.12
N ILE A 54 -0.49 -1.72 -22.55
CA ILE A 54 -1.42 -1.05 -21.63
C ILE A 54 -0.84 -1.01 -20.21
N ALA A 55 -0.31 -2.15 -19.75
CA ALA A 55 0.19 -2.30 -18.39
C ALA A 55 1.23 -1.24 -18.02
N SER A 56 0.92 -0.41 -17.04
CA SER A 56 1.75 0.72 -16.64
C SER A 56 2.16 0.64 -15.17
N VAL A 57 3.30 1.20 -14.81
CA VAL A 57 3.73 1.32 -13.43
C VAL A 57 2.74 2.19 -12.63
N PRO A 58 2.62 2.01 -11.30
CA PRO A 58 1.74 2.83 -10.48
C PRO A 58 2.06 4.32 -10.55
N TYR A 59 1.05 5.16 -10.37
CA TYR A 59 1.16 6.61 -10.53
C TYR A 59 2.17 7.27 -9.58
N ASP A 60 2.42 6.70 -8.41
CA ASP A 60 3.19 7.27 -7.31
C ASP A 60 4.68 6.88 -7.28
N VAL A 61 5.11 5.99 -8.20
CA VAL A 61 6.51 5.56 -8.29
C VAL A 61 7.32 6.34 -9.33
N ILE A 62 6.65 7.20 -10.12
CA ILE A 62 7.26 8.01 -11.19
C ILE A 62 6.80 9.48 -11.11
N SER A 63 7.64 10.39 -11.57
CA SER A 63 7.30 11.81 -11.77
C SER A 63 6.46 12.01 -13.05
N ALA A 64 5.88 13.20 -13.22
CA ALA A 64 5.15 13.54 -14.45
C ALA A 64 6.05 13.51 -15.69
N ASP A 65 7.32 13.93 -15.57
CA ASP A 65 8.26 13.91 -16.69
C ASP A 65 8.67 12.48 -17.05
N GLU A 66 8.91 11.61 -16.07
CA GLU A 66 9.15 10.18 -16.30
C GLU A 66 7.92 9.51 -16.95
N ALA A 67 6.71 9.88 -16.52
CA ALA A 67 5.48 9.36 -17.10
C ALA A 67 5.33 9.77 -18.59
N ARG A 68 5.66 11.03 -18.95
CA ARG A 68 5.68 11.48 -20.35
C ARG A 68 6.66 10.67 -21.20
N VAL A 69 7.85 10.43 -20.69
CA VAL A 69 8.86 9.63 -21.39
C VAL A 69 8.39 8.19 -21.59
N LEU A 70 7.83 7.57 -20.54
CA LEU A 70 7.34 6.18 -20.60
C LEU A 70 6.11 6.01 -21.53
N ALA A 71 5.27 7.03 -21.65
CA ALA A 71 4.11 7.00 -22.53
C ALA A 71 4.41 7.49 -23.96
N GLU A 72 5.63 8.01 -24.24
CA GLU A 72 5.99 8.58 -25.54
C GLU A 72 5.81 7.55 -26.66
N GLY A 73 4.99 7.88 -27.65
CA GLY A 73 4.68 7.01 -28.79
C GLY A 73 3.78 5.81 -28.48
N ASN A 74 3.35 5.62 -27.24
CA ASN A 74 2.44 4.56 -26.83
C ASN A 74 1.08 5.13 -26.36
N VAL A 75 0.16 5.36 -27.30
CA VAL A 75 -1.21 5.85 -27.02
C VAL A 75 -2.08 4.86 -26.23
N GLU A 76 -1.63 3.61 -26.12
CA GLU A 76 -2.29 2.57 -25.33
C GLU A 76 -1.77 2.51 -23.88
N SER A 77 -0.73 3.29 -23.51
CA SER A 77 -0.22 3.30 -22.14
C SER A 77 -1.31 3.73 -21.16
N PHE A 78 -1.52 2.94 -20.10
CA PHE A 78 -2.49 3.28 -19.08
C PHE A 78 -2.08 4.49 -18.21
N LEU A 79 -0.84 4.97 -18.38
CA LEU A 79 -0.40 6.25 -17.81
C LEU A 79 -1.29 7.42 -18.25
N HIS A 80 -1.85 7.39 -19.46
CA HIS A 80 -2.83 8.39 -19.91
C HIS A 80 -4.07 8.47 -19.01
N VAL A 81 -4.42 7.38 -18.33
CA VAL A 81 -5.57 7.32 -17.41
C VAL A 81 -5.17 7.72 -15.98
N ILE A 82 -4.05 7.20 -15.46
CA ILE A 82 -3.66 7.36 -14.05
C ILE A 82 -2.73 8.56 -13.80
N ARG A 83 -2.13 9.12 -14.86
CA ARG A 83 -1.26 10.31 -14.88
C ARG A 83 -1.70 11.26 -16.00
N PRO A 84 -3.00 11.65 -16.06
CA PRO A 84 -3.57 12.32 -17.23
C PRO A 84 -2.97 13.70 -17.51
N GLU A 85 -2.26 14.31 -16.57
CA GLU A 85 -1.50 15.55 -16.78
C GLU A 85 -0.41 15.43 -17.85
N ILE A 86 -0.05 14.19 -18.27
CA ILE A 86 0.92 14.00 -19.36
C ILE A 86 0.35 14.42 -20.73
N ASP A 87 -0.96 14.44 -20.88
CA ASP A 87 -1.67 14.82 -22.10
C ASP A 87 -2.00 16.33 -22.14
N LEU A 88 -1.65 17.07 -21.10
CA LEU A 88 -1.93 18.50 -20.95
C LEU A 88 -0.65 19.32 -20.99
N PRO A 89 -0.74 20.65 -21.19
CA PRO A 89 0.43 21.53 -21.09
C PRO A 89 1.20 21.34 -19.79
N THR A 90 2.52 21.47 -19.84
CA THR A 90 3.41 21.18 -18.69
C THR A 90 3.24 22.15 -17.50
N ASP A 91 2.60 23.28 -17.73
CA ASP A 91 2.25 24.30 -16.73
C ASP A 91 0.84 24.12 -16.14
N THR A 92 0.10 23.08 -16.56
CA THR A 92 -1.22 22.76 -15.99
C THR A 92 -1.06 22.34 -14.53
N ASP A 93 -1.90 22.87 -13.65
CA ASP A 93 -1.96 22.44 -12.25
C ASP A 93 -2.40 20.96 -12.20
N PRO A 94 -1.55 20.04 -11.67
CA PRO A 94 -1.86 18.61 -11.65
C PRO A 94 -3.11 18.25 -10.83
N TYR A 95 -3.65 19.19 -10.05
CA TYR A 95 -4.85 19.02 -9.24
C TYR A 95 -6.07 19.79 -9.79
N SER A 96 -5.99 20.31 -11.01
CA SER A 96 -7.11 20.99 -11.66
C SER A 96 -8.17 20.00 -12.15
N ASP A 97 -9.43 20.48 -12.29
CA ASP A 97 -10.54 19.69 -12.78
C ASP A 97 -10.28 19.11 -14.20
N GLU A 98 -9.56 19.86 -15.02
CA GLU A 98 -9.19 19.47 -16.38
C GLU A 98 -8.35 18.19 -16.41
N VAL A 99 -7.48 17.98 -15.41
CA VAL A 99 -6.64 16.76 -15.29
C VAL A 99 -7.51 15.55 -15.01
N TYR A 100 -8.46 15.63 -14.07
CA TYR A 100 -9.35 14.52 -13.76
C TYR A 100 -10.30 14.18 -14.90
N GLU A 101 -10.85 15.21 -15.58
CA GLU A 101 -11.68 15.01 -16.77
C GLU A 101 -10.89 14.37 -17.92
N MET A 102 -9.61 14.75 -18.11
CA MET A 102 -8.74 14.08 -19.07
C MET A 102 -8.57 12.60 -18.75
N GLY A 103 -8.36 12.25 -17.48
CA GLY A 103 -8.28 10.84 -17.03
C GLY A 103 -9.55 10.07 -17.33
N ARG A 104 -10.73 10.64 -17.08
CA ARG A 104 -12.03 10.06 -17.44
C ARG A 104 -12.16 9.87 -18.95
N MET A 105 -11.88 10.91 -19.72
CA MET A 105 -11.95 10.85 -21.18
C MET A 105 -11.01 9.78 -21.76
N ASN A 106 -9.81 9.65 -21.22
CA ASN A 106 -8.88 8.60 -21.63
C ASN A 106 -9.42 7.20 -21.28
N LEU A 107 -10.00 7.01 -20.09
CA LEU A 107 -10.60 5.73 -19.72
C LEU A 107 -11.78 5.36 -20.63
N ASP A 108 -12.64 6.33 -20.97
CA ASP A 108 -13.74 6.12 -21.93
C ASP A 108 -13.21 5.78 -23.33
N ARG A 109 -12.16 6.47 -23.79
CA ARG A 109 -11.46 6.13 -25.05
C ARG A 109 -10.96 4.69 -25.06
N PHE A 110 -10.39 4.19 -23.94
CA PHE A 110 -9.92 2.81 -23.85
C PHE A 110 -11.09 1.81 -24.03
N ARG A 111 -12.25 2.11 -23.44
CA ARG A 111 -13.48 1.31 -23.60
C ARG A 111 -13.99 1.32 -25.03
N GLU A 112 -14.15 2.52 -25.62
CA GLU A 112 -14.65 2.73 -26.98
C GLU A 112 -13.77 2.05 -28.03
N GLN A 113 -12.45 2.02 -27.82
CA GLN A 113 -11.49 1.38 -28.73
C GLN A 113 -11.31 -0.12 -28.48
N GLY A 114 -11.99 -0.68 -27.47
CA GLY A 114 -11.85 -2.09 -27.11
C GLY A 114 -10.49 -2.44 -26.47
N LEU A 115 -9.75 -1.44 -26.01
CA LEU A 115 -8.51 -1.62 -25.25
C LEU A 115 -8.77 -2.11 -23.82
N LEU A 116 -9.97 -1.86 -23.29
CA LEU A 116 -10.54 -2.46 -22.11
C LEU A 116 -11.91 -3.04 -22.45
N ALA A 117 -12.16 -4.27 -22.06
CA ALA A 117 -13.43 -4.94 -22.19
C ALA A 117 -13.88 -5.49 -20.83
N GLU A 118 -15.16 -5.24 -20.50
CA GLU A 118 -15.77 -5.78 -19.29
C GLU A 118 -16.04 -7.28 -19.45
N ASP A 119 -15.67 -8.06 -18.46
CA ASP A 119 -15.97 -9.49 -18.42
C ASP A 119 -17.48 -9.74 -18.31
N ASP A 120 -17.95 -10.79 -18.94
CA ASP A 120 -19.38 -11.16 -19.07
C ASP A 120 -20.07 -11.51 -17.75
N ARG A 121 -19.31 -11.78 -16.70
CA ARG A 121 -19.77 -12.15 -15.36
C ARG A 121 -18.70 -11.79 -14.31
N PRO A 122 -19.11 -11.59 -13.06
CA PRO A 122 -18.17 -11.41 -11.96
C PRO A 122 -17.19 -12.59 -11.82
N GLY A 123 -15.93 -12.28 -11.54
CA GLY A 123 -14.84 -13.24 -11.35
C GLY A 123 -13.87 -12.84 -10.25
N ILE A 124 -13.08 -13.79 -9.81
CA ILE A 124 -11.83 -13.59 -9.08
C ILE A 124 -10.73 -14.00 -10.03
N TYR A 125 -9.58 -13.33 -9.94
CA TYR A 125 -8.46 -13.60 -10.84
C TYR A 125 -7.19 -13.83 -10.04
N LEU A 126 -6.21 -14.50 -10.66
CA LEU A 126 -4.86 -14.63 -10.15
C LEU A 126 -3.93 -13.74 -10.98
N TYR A 127 -3.06 -13.04 -10.31
CA TYR A 127 -2.05 -12.21 -10.92
C TYR A 127 -0.67 -12.55 -10.36
N ARG A 128 0.16 -13.18 -11.20
CA ARG A 128 1.52 -13.57 -10.85
C ARG A 128 2.52 -12.60 -11.43
N LEU A 129 3.45 -12.17 -10.58
CA LEU A 129 4.63 -11.40 -10.96
C LEU A 129 5.87 -12.27 -10.74
N GLY A 130 6.73 -12.34 -11.77
CA GLY A 130 8.02 -13.02 -11.67
C GLY A 130 9.16 -12.03 -11.81
N TRP A 131 10.11 -12.05 -10.87
CA TRP A 131 11.24 -11.15 -10.87
C TRP A 131 12.45 -11.76 -10.18
N GLN A 132 13.63 -11.67 -10.83
CA GLN A 132 14.91 -12.20 -10.30
C GLN A 132 14.83 -13.66 -9.80
N GLY A 133 14.09 -14.50 -10.53
CA GLY A 133 13.95 -15.93 -10.21
C GLY A 133 12.95 -16.27 -9.11
N SER A 134 12.26 -15.28 -8.54
CA SER A 134 11.18 -15.45 -7.58
C SER A 134 9.83 -15.10 -8.20
N PHE A 135 8.76 -15.67 -7.65
CA PHE A 135 7.38 -15.40 -8.06
C PHE A 135 6.56 -14.99 -6.83
N GLN A 136 5.60 -14.09 -7.05
CA GLN A 136 4.53 -13.79 -6.11
C GLN A 136 3.20 -13.85 -6.86
N THR A 137 2.20 -14.53 -6.28
CA THR A 137 0.89 -14.72 -6.90
C THR A 137 -0.20 -14.17 -6.02
N GLY A 138 -0.84 -13.10 -6.47
CA GLY A 138 -1.91 -12.44 -5.74
C GLY A 138 -3.30 -12.81 -6.28
N ILE A 139 -4.28 -12.70 -5.41
CA ILE A 139 -5.70 -12.88 -5.69
C ILE A 139 -6.29 -11.51 -5.96
N VAL A 140 -6.77 -11.28 -7.21
CA VAL A 140 -7.42 -10.04 -7.63
C VAL A 140 -8.91 -10.15 -7.33
N CYS A 141 -9.40 -9.29 -6.47
CA CYS A 141 -10.77 -9.27 -5.99
C CYS A 141 -11.17 -7.86 -5.57
N CYS A 142 -12.42 -7.68 -5.16
CA CYS A 142 -12.84 -6.50 -4.44
C CYS A 142 -12.99 -6.81 -2.95
N CYS A 143 -12.53 -5.89 -2.09
CA CYS A 143 -12.77 -5.91 -0.64
C CYS A 143 -13.83 -4.85 -0.29
N ASP A 144 -14.58 -5.02 0.80
CA ASP A 144 -15.45 -3.96 1.25
C ASP A 144 -14.64 -2.79 1.81
N ALA A 145 -14.92 -1.58 1.36
CA ALA A 145 -14.30 -0.34 1.88
C ALA A 145 -14.58 -0.16 3.39
N GLN A 146 -15.70 -0.73 3.88
CA GLN A 146 -16.04 -0.75 5.31
C GLN A 146 -14.97 -1.47 6.14
N GLN A 147 -14.36 -2.55 5.63
CA GLN A 147 -13.32 -3.31 6.34
C GLN A 147 -12.07 -2.48 6.64
N TYR A 148 -11.76 -1.48 5.79
CA TYR A 148 -10.69 -0.51 6.08
C TYR A 148 -11.04 0.36 7.29
N ARG A 149 -12.28 0.82 7.40
CA ARG A 149 -12.77 1.63 8.53
C ARG A 149 -12.85 0.81 9.83
N ASP A 150 -13.26 -0.44 9.73
CA ASP A 150 -13.41 -1.37 10.86
C ASP A 150 -12.07 -1.93 11.35
N GLY A 151 -10.96 -1.65 10.63
CA GLY A 151 -9.62 -2.10 11.01
C GLY A 151 -9.33 -3.55 10.66
N LEU A 152 -10.14 -4.20 9.81
CA LEU A 152 -9.88 -5.52 9.24
C LEU A 152 -8.87 -5.44 8.09
N VAL A 153 -8.86 -4.33 7.35
CA VAL A 153 -7.77 -3.96 6.45
C VAL A 153 -6.85 -3.02 7.22
N LYS A 154 -5.75 -3.57 7.73
CA LYS A 154 -4.83 -2.88 8.63
C LYS A 154 -3.82 -2.03 7.88
N LYS A 155 -3.50 -0.88 8.43
CA LYS A 155 -2.55 0.09 7.88
C LYS A 155 -1.33 0.21 8.78
N HIS A 156 -0.19 0.54 8.18
CA HIS A 156 1.07 0.76 8.87
C HIS A 156 1.71 2.12 8.53
N GLU A 157 1.05 2.94 7.69
CA GLU A 157 1.52 4.27 7.31
C GLU A 157 0.36 5.27 7.30
N PHE A 158 0.63 6.53 7.69
CA PHE A 158 -0.33 7.62 7.59
C PHE A 158 -0.48 8.10 6.16
N THR A 159 -1.71 8.39 5.76
CA THR A 159 -1.99 9.07 4.50
C THR A 159 -1.73 10.57 4.61
N ARG A 160 -1.39 11.19 3.48
CA ARG A 160 -1.30 12.65 3.34
C ARG A 160 -2.61 13.17 2.79
N PRO A 161 -3.22 14.23 3.42
CA PRO A 161 -4.52 14.74 2.98
C PRO A 161 -4.55 15.17 1.52
N ASP A 162 -3.49 15.85 1.03
CA ASP A 162 -3.38 16.29 -0.35
C ASP A 162 -3.42 15.14 -1.36
N LYS A 163 -2.80 13.99 -1.01
CA LYS A 163 -2.80 12.80 -1.85
C LYS A 163 -4.10 12.00 -1.76
N GLU A 164 -4.71 11.99 -0.58
CA GLU A 164 -6.02 11.38 -0.38
C GLU A 164 -7.11 12.16 -1.15
N ASP A 165 -7.09 13.50 -1.10
CA ASP A 165 -8.00 14.36 -1.86
C ASP A 165 -7.84 14.11 -3.37
N ASP A 166 -6.61 14.08 -3.87
CA ASP A 166 -6.26 13.79 -5.25
C ASP A 166 -6.84 12.45 -5.73
N ARG A 167 -6.57 11.37 -4.99
CA ARG A 167 -7.04 10.03 -5.38
C ARG A 167 -8.55 9.88 -5.24
N THR A 168 -9.17 10.50 -4.22
CA THR A 168 -10.63 10.51 -4.09
C THR A 168 -11.27 11.16 -5.31
N ARG A 169 -10.76 12.32 -5.72
CA ARG A 169 -11.29 13.03 -6.87
C ARG A 169 -11.11 12.25 -8.18
N HIS A 170 -9.92 11.68 -8.40
CA HIS A 170 -9.66 10.83 -9.57
C HIS A 170 -10.66 9.67 -9.64
N LEU A 171 -10.89 9.00 -8.52
CA LEU A 171 -11.82 7.89 -8.40
C LEU A 171 -13.27 8.31 -8.64
N GLU A 172 -13.71 9.44 -8.06
CA GLU A 172 -15.08 9.95 -8.20
C GLU A 172 -15.38 10.39 -9.65
N VAL A 173 -14.42 11.06 -10.31
CA VAL A 173 -14.59 11.55 -11.69
C VAL A 173 -14.50 10.41 -12.69
N SER A 174 -13.60 9.45 -12.51
CA SER A 174 -13.48 8.30 -13.43
C SER A 174 -14.59 7.26 -13.24
N GLY A 175 -15.28 7.24 -12.08
CA GLY A 175 -16.27 6.23 -11.74
C GLY A 175 -15.72 4.81 -11.63
N ALA A 176 -14.41 4.67 -11.45
CA ALA A 176 -13.72 3.38 -11.46
C ALA A 176 -12.49 3.36 -10.56
N HIS A 177 -12.18 2.20 -10.00
CA HIS A 177 -10.88 1.87 -9.45
C HIS A 177 -9.93 1.50 -10.59
N ALA A 178 -9.17 2.45 -11.08
CA ALA A 178 -8.22 2.27 -12.19
C ALA A 178 -6.91 1.57 -11.76
N GLU A 179 -6.62 1.54 -10.46
CA GLU A 179 -5.41 0.98 -9.88
C GLU A 179 -5.75 0.12 -8.67
N PRO A 180 -5.34 -1.16 -8.63
CA PRO A 180 -5.58 -2.00 -7.47
C PRO A 180 -4.75 -1.57 -6.26
N VAL A 181 -5.28 -1.79 -5.07
CA VAL A 181 -4.49 -1.73 -3.82
C VAL A 181 -3.72 -3.03 -3.66
N PHE A 182 -2.51 -2.94 -3.17
CA PHE A 182 -1.65 -4.07 -2.88
C PHE A 182 -1.83 -4.47 -1.41
N LEU A 183 -2.53 -5.58 -1.17
CA LEU A 183 -2.78 -6.11 0.17
C LEU A 183 -1.94 -7.38 0.42
N ALA A 184 -1.63 -7.62 1.68
CA ALA A 184 -1.04 -8.86 2.15
C ALA A 184 -1.98 -9.57 3.12
N PHE A 185 -1.84 -10.88 3.26
CA PHE A 185 -2.46 -11.70 4.29
C PHE A 185 -1.46 -12.71 4.86
N GLN A 186 -1.66 -13.17 6.09
CA GLN A 186 -0.85 -14.24 6.67
C GLN A 186 -1.03 -15.53 5.87
N ASP A 187 0.06 -16.24 5.62
CA ASP A 187 0.06 -17.44 4.78
C ASP A 187 -1.03 -18.44 5.20
N HIS A 188 -1.81 -18.91 4.23
CA HIS A 188 -2.94 -19.79 4.43
C HIS A 188 -2.91 -20.96 3.44
N GLU A 189 -2.74 -22.19 3.93
CA GLU A 189 -2.54 -23.37 3.08
C GLU A 189 -3.72 -23.65 2.13
N GLY A 190 -4.96 -23.45 2.61
CA GLY A 190 -6.15 -23.63 1.77
C GLY A 190 -6.21 -22.68 0.57
N ILE A 191 -5.74 -21.42 0.74
CA ILE A 191 -5.61 -20.46 -0.37
C ILE A 191 -4.48 -20.87 -1.30
N ALA A 192 -3.34 -21.29 -0.75
CA ALA A 192 -2.18 -21.74 -1.52
C ALA A 192 -2.53 -22.96 -2.40
N GLU A 193 -3.35 -23.90 -1.90
CA GLU A 193 -3.85 -25.03 -2.70
C GLU A 193 -4.71 -24.60 -3.87
N LEU A 194 -5.63 -23.65 -3.66
CA LEU A 194 -6.48 -23.08 -4.71
C LEU A 194 -5.62 -22.39 -5.78
N VAL A 195 -4.63 -21.58 -5.37
CA VAL A 195 -3.70 -20.91 -6.29
C VAL A 195 -2.91 -21.92 -7.11
N ARG A 196 -2.34 -22.97 -6.49
CA ARG A 196 -1.63 -24.04 -7.22
C ARG A 196 -2.52 -24.73 -8.24
N ARG A 197 -3.78 -25.01 -7.88
CA ARG A 197 -4.76 -25.63 -8.78
C ARG A 197 -5.04 -24.76 -10.01
N ASP A 198 -5.36 -23.48 -9.78
CA ASP A 198 -5.84 -22.61 -10.84
C ASP A 198 -4.69 -22.04 -11.70
N THR A 199 -3.45 -22.01 -11.20
CA THR A 199 -2.25 -21.64 -11.99
C THR A 199 -1.60 -22.81 -12.75
N ALA A 200 -2.10 -24.04 -12.61
CA ALA A 200 -1.60 -25.19 -13.38
C ALA A 200 -1.94 -25.12 -14.88
N GLY A 201 -2.96 -24.32 -15.23
CA GLY A 201 -3.37 -24.06 -16.61
C GLY A 201 -2.59 -22.95 -17.27
N THR A 202 -2.81 -22.79 -18.59
CA THR A 202 -2.24 -21.68 -19.36
C THR A 202 -2.87 -20.35 -18.88
N PRO A 203 -2.04 -19.30 -18.63
CA PRO A 203 -2.59 -17.99 -18.31
C PRO A 203 -3.39 -17.39 -19.48
N GLU A 204 -4.44 -16.65 -19.17
CA GLU A 204 -5.21 -15.87 -20.15
C GLU A 204 -4.39 -14.71 -20.73
N CYS A 205 -3.46 -14.20 -19.97
CA CYS A 205 -2.55 -13.14 -20.37
C CYS A 205 -1.16 -13.41 -19.79
N ALA A 206 -0.11 -13.31 -20.62
CA ALA A 206 1.28 -13.45 -20.20
C ALA A 206 2.20 -12.55 -21.04
N PHE A 207 3.05 -11.78 -20.37
CA PHE A 207 4.08 -10.95 -21.04
C PHE A 207 5.23 -10.64 -20.07
N GLN A 208 6.33 -10.15 -20.64
CA GLN A 208 7.43 -9.58 -19.88
C GLN A 208 7.50 -8.08 -20.15
N ALA A 209 7.54 -7.27 -19.09
CA ALA A 209 7.72 -5.83 -19.18
C ALA A 209 9.20 -5.45 -19.42
N GLU A 210 9.46 -4.20 -19.82
CA GLU A 210 10.81 -3.70 -20.13
C GLU A 210 11.78 -3.76 -18.93
N ASP A 211 11.27 -3.66 -17.72
CA ASP A 211 12.03 -3.81 -16.47
C ASP A 211 12.37 -5.27 -16.11
N GLY A 212 12.01 -6.22 -17.00
CA GLY A 212 12.27 -7.64 -16.84
C GLY A 212 11.29 -8.39 -15.94
N VAL A 213 10.27 -7.72 -15.39
CA VAL A 213 9.20 -8.36 -14.62
C VAL A 213 8.27 -9.13 -15.57
N THR A 214 8.00 -10.40 -15.26
CA THR A 214 6.99 -11.18 -15.98
C THR A 214 5.64 -11.04 -15.29
N HIS A 215 4.58 -10.99 -16.11
CA HIS A 215 3.20 -10.81 -15.68
C HIS A 215 2.35 -11.92 -16.30
N GLU A 216 1.60 -12.63 -15.45
CA GLU A 216 0.70 -13.69 -15.87
C GLU A 216 -0.63 -13.55 -15.14
N CYS A 217 -1.75 -13.72 -15.85
CA CYS A 217 -3.11 -13.60 -15.29
C CYS A 217 -3.96 -14.80 -15.63
N TRP A 218 -4.75 -15.27 -14.67
CA TRP A 218 -5.74 -16.34 -14.81
C TRP A 218 -7.07 -15.88 -14.23
N ARG A 219 -8.15 -16.35 -14.79
CA ARG A 219 -9.47 -16.30 -14.16
C ARG A 219 -9.71 -17.60 -13.41
N VAL A 220 -10.10 -17.53 -12.14
CA VAL A 220 -10.34 -18.74 -11.35
C VAL A 220 -11.64 -19.42 -11.76
N SER A 221 -11.66 -20.76 -11.66
CA SER A 221 -12.81 -21.55 -12.03
C SER A 221 -13.94 -21.52 -10.99
N ASP A 222 -13.59 -21.34 -9.71
CA ASP A 222 -14.50 -21.33 -8.57
C ASP A 222 -14.20 -20.14 -7.63
N PRO A 223 -14.79 -18.96 -7.88
CA PRO A 223 -14.65 -17.82 -7.00
C PRO A 223 -15.15 -18.06 -5.58
N GLY A 224 -16.18 -18.92 -5.40
CA GLY A 224 -16.77 -19.21 -4.10
C GLY A 224 -15.78 -19.85 -3.13
N ALA A 225 -14.91 -20.74 -3.63
CA ALA A 225 -13.87 -21.36 -2.82
C ALA A 225 -12.87 -20.34 -2.26
N TYR A 226 -12.51 -19.30 -3.03
CA TYR A 226 -11.63 -18.22 -2.52
C TYR A 226 -12.33 -17.37 -1.48
N ILE A 227 -13.60 -16.99 -1.71
CA ILE A 227 -14.40 -16.21 -0.77
C ILE A 227 -14.50 -16.95 0.58
N GLU A 228 -14.77 -18.26 0.56
CA GLU A 228 -14.81 -19.08 1.76
C GLU A 228 -13.48 -19.07 2.52
N ARG A 229 -12.34 -19.28 1.81
CA ARG A 229 -11.02 -19.30 2.47
C ARG A 229 -10.60 -17.94 3.01
N PHE A 230 -10.97 -16.84 2.34
CA PHE A 230 -10.69 -15.50 2.85
C PHE A 230 -11.46 -15.18 4.13
N SER A 231 -12.65 -15.75 4.31
CA SER A 231 -13.43 -15.57 5.55
C SER A 231 -12.77 -16.23 6.79
N GLU A 232 -11.79 -17.11 6.58
CA GLU A 232 -10.98 -17.73 7.65
C GLU A 232 -9.82 -16.82 8.10
N LEU A 233 -9.50 -15.75 7.35
CA LEU A 233 -8.40 -14.84 7.68
C LEU A 233 -8.84 -13.86 8.77
N GLU A 234 -7.91 -13.51 9.66
CA GLU A 234 -8.15 -12.53 10.74
C GLU A 234 -8.08 -11.08 10.25
N ALA A 235 -7.19 -10.80 9.29
CA ALA A 235 -6.97 -9.46 8.76
C ALA A 235 -6.33 -9.49 7.37
N LEU A 236 -6.48 -8.38 6.64
CA LEU A 236 -5.66 -7.99 5.50
C LEU A 236 -4.76 -6.82 5.91
N TYR A 237 -3.62 -6.68 5.24
CA TYR A 237 -2.63 -5.65 5.55
C TYR A 237 -2.29 -4.87 4.28
N ILE A 238 -2.30 -3.55 4.34
CA ILE A 238 -1.92 -2.74 3.19
C ILE A 238 -0.40 -2.83 3.02
N ALA A 239 0.06 -3.45 1.94
CA ALA A 239 1.46 -3.46 1.56
C ALA A 239 1.83 -2.17 0.81
N ASP A 240 0.99 -1.79 -0.17
CA ASP A 240 1.14 -0.54 -0.94
C ASP A 240 -0.24 0.02 -1.32
N GLY A 241 -0.36 1.35 -1.46
CA GLY A 241 -1.60 2.02 -1.83
C GLY A 241 -2.44 2.50 -0.65
N HIS A 242 -1.81 2.94 0.45
CA HIS A 242 -2.52 3.55 1.60
C HIS A 242 -3.44 4.70 1.19
N HIS A 243 -2.99 5.59 0.29
CA HIS A 243 -3.81 6.70 -0.22
C HIS A 243 -4.99 6.19 -1.06
N ARG A 244 -4.80 5.14 -1.86
CA ARG A 244 -5.88 4.51 -2.66
C ARG A 244 -6.92 3.86 -1.77
N SER A 245 -6.50 3.17 -0.71
CA SER A 245 -7.41 2.56 0.28
C SER A 245 -8.25 3.62 1.02
N ALA A 246 -7.61 4.69 1.49
CA ALA A 246 -8.28 5.78 2.17
C ALA A 246 -9.25 6.54 1.24
N ALA A 247 -8.85 6.79 0.00
CA ALA A 247 -9.69 7.42 -1.01
C ALA A 247 -10.92 6.57 -1.37
N ALA A 248 -10.75 5.26 -1.50
CA ALA A 248 -11.86 4.35 -1.76
C ALA A 248 -12.88 4.33 -0.61
N GLU A 249 -12.42 4.27 0.65
CA GLU A 249 -13.32 4.36 1.81
C GLU A 249 -14.06 5.68 1.85
N ARG A 250 -13.36 6.78 1.60
CA ARG A 250 -13.94 8.13 1.60
C ARG A 250 -14.99 8.29 0.51
N ALA A 251 -14.73 7.83 -0.71
CA ALA A 251 -15.68 7.87 -1.81
C ALA A 251 -16.89 6.98 -1.56
N ALA A 252 -16.68 5.75 -1.05
CA ALA A 252 -17.76 4.84 -0.67
C ALA A 252 -18.68 5.47 0.36
N ARG A 253 -18.13 6.06 1.42
CA ARG A 253 -18.88 6.72 2.48
C ARG A 253 -19.67 7.93 1.95
N SER A 254 -19.05 8.77 1.13
CA SER A 254 -19.74 9.94 0.52
C SER A 254 -20.94 9.51 -0.32
N ARG A 255 -20.79 8.43 -1.11
CA ARG A 255 -21.87 7.88 -1.95
C ARG A 255 -22.95 7.20 -1.12
N MET A 256 -22.58 6.48 -0.07
CA MET A 256 -23.53 5.89 0.89
C MET A 256 -24.38 6.98 1.55
N GLU A 257 -23.78 8.07 2.03
CA GLU A 257 -24.48 9.19 2.65
C GLU A 257 -25.40 9.93 1.66
N ALA A 258 -25.04 9.96 0.39
CA ALA A 258 -25.83 10.59 -0.67
C ALA A 258 -26.95 9.68 -1.23
N ASN A 259 -26.89 8.37 -0.99
CA ASN A 259 -27.86 7.40 -1.53
C ASN A 259 -28.92 7.02 -0.51
N PRO A 260 -30.16 7.55 -0.58
CA PRO A 260 -31.22 7.20 0.35
C PRO A 260 -31.69 5.73 0.27
N ASP A 261 -31.38 5.08 -0.87
CA ASP A 261 -31.74 3.67 -1.11
C ASP A 261 -30.53 2.72 -0.92
N HIS A 262 -29.51 3.15 -0.18
CA HIS A 262 -28.31 2.37 0.10
C HIS A 262 -28.65 1.04 0.79
N ARG A 263 -28.11 -0.06 0.27
CA ARG A 263 -28.34 -1.42 0.75
C ARG A 263 -27.08 -2.13 1.25
N GLY A 264 -25.87 -1.59 0.89
CA GLY A 264 -24.57 -2.14 1.22
C GLY A 264 -23.96 -3.05 0.15
N ASP A 265 -24.72 -3.45 -0.86
CA ASP A 265 -24.25 -4.31 -1.97
C ASP A 265 -23.81 -3.55 -3.24
N GLU A 266 -23.87 -2.21 -3.21
CA GLU A 266 -23.48 -1.36 -4.33
C GLU A 266 -21.97 -1.44 -4.61
N GLU A 267 -21.59 -1.42 -5.88
CA GLU A 267 -20.20 -1.54 -6.34
C GLU A 267 -19.30 -0.43 -5.80
N TYR A 268 -19.82 0.77 -5.50
CA TYR A 268 -19.04 1.85 -4.90
C TYR A 268 -18.57 1.56 -3.46
N ASN A 269 -19.13 0.54 -2.79
CA ASN A 269 -18.66 0.08 -1.47
C ASN A 269 -17.44 -0.84 -1.56
N ARG A 270 -16.98 -1.16 -2.76
CA ARG A 270 -15.94 -2.15 -3.02
C ARG A 270 -14.64 -1.49 -3.45
N LEU A 271 -13.53 -1.97 -2.91
CA LEU A 271 -12.17 -1.55 -3.18
C LEU A 271 -11.46 -2.63 -4.01
N LEU A 272 -11.00 -2.30 -5.21
CA LEU A 272 -10.19 -3.20 -6.03
C LEU A 272 -8.84 -3.47 -5.35
N ALA A 273 -8.52 -4.74 -5.16
CA ALA A 273 -7.30 -5.16 -4.49
C ALA A 273 -6.65 -6.37 -5.17
N VAL A 274 -5.34 -6.51 -4.97
CA VAL A 274 -4.60 -7.74 -5.20
C VAL A 274 -4.00 -8.17 -3.87
N CYS A 275 -4.45 -9.33 -3.36
CA CYS A 275 -4.09 -9.86 -2.05
C CYS A 275 -3.04 -10.96 -2.20
N PHE A 276 -1.88 -10.79 -1.55
CA PHE A 276 -0.76 -11.74 -1.63
C PHE A 276 -0.51 -12.42 -0.29
N PRO A 277 -0.07 -13.68 -0.27
CA PRO A 277 0.47 -14.29 0.94
C PRO A 277 1.75 -13.56 1.35
N ALA A 278 1.88 -13.26 2.65
CA ALA A 278 3.00 -12.47 3.19
C ALA A 278 4.37 -13.11 2.91
N GLY A 279 4.43 -14.45 2.90
CA GLY A 279 5.66 -15.21 2.64
C GLY A 279 6.19 -15.10 1.21
N GLU A 280 5.37 -14.68 0.23
CA GLU A 280 5.82 -14.46 -1.16
C GLU A 280 6.30 -13.02 -1.41
N LEU A 281 6.03 -12.09 -0.49
CA LEU A 281 6.31 -10.67 -0.69
C LEU A 281 7.76 -10.32 -0.41
N ARG A 282 8.31 -9.44 -1.24
CA ARG A 282 9.66 -8.95 -1.12
C ARG A 282 9.66 -7.44 -0.84
N ILE A 283 10.27 -7.07 0.28
CA ILE A 283 10.53 -5.69 0.65
C ILE A 283 12.00 -5.39 0.37
N LEU A 284 12.26 -4.32 -0.37
CA LEU A 284 13.60 -3.78 -0.60
C LEU A 284 13.91 -2.67 0.41
N PRO A 285 15.18 -2.34 0.63
CA PRO A 285 15.56 -1.22 1.46
C PRO A 285 14.91 0.09 1.02
N TYR A 286 14.48 0.90 1.96
CA TYR A 286 14.14 2.28 1.68
C TYR A 286 15.20 3.17 2.32
N ASN A 287 16.12 3.64 1.50
CA ASN A 287 17.32 4.36 1.92
C ASN A 287 17.03 5.86 2.13
N ARG A 288 17.93 6.56 2.82
CA ARG A 288 17.84 7.98 3.09
C ARG A 288 19.10 8.68 2.60
N VAL A 289 18.90 9.86 2.02
CA VAL A 289 19.99 10.79 1.69
C VAL A 289 19.66 12.13 2.29
N VAL A 290 20.59 12.69 3.07
CA VAL A 290 20.49 14.05 3.59
C VAL A 290 21.51 14.92 2.86
N LYS A 291 21.05 16.02 2.25
CA LYS A 291 21.83 16.85 1.32
C LYS A 291 22.96 17.62 1.98
N ASP A 292 22.89 17.83 3.29
CA ASP A 292 23.93 18.52 4.06
C ASP A 292 24.08 17.88 5.45
N ARG A 293 25.27 17.91 5.98
CA ARG A 293 25.63 17.41 7.32
C ARG A 293 25.52 18.46 8.42
N CYS A 294 24.72 19.51 8.24
CA CYS A 294 24.61 20.62 9.20
C CYS A 294 25.95 21.30 9.53
N GLY A 295 26.84 21.42 8.53
CA GLY A 295 28.15 22.02 8.66
C GLY A 295 29.23 21.11 9.29
N MET A 296 28.91 19.87 9.69
CA MET A 296 29.87 18.89 10.20
C MET A 296 30.77 18.37 9.07
N ALA A 297 32.05 18.22 9.36
CA ALA A 297 32.95 17.44 8.52
C ALA A 297 32.57 15.96 8.54
N PRO A 298 32.90 15.17 7.51
CA PRO A 298 32.60 13.72 7.49
C PRO A 298 33.14 13.00 8.73
N GLU A 299 34.35 13.30 9.13
CA GLU A 299 35.05 12.71 10.29
C GLU A 299 34.33 13.05 11.61
N GLU A 300 33.83 14.27 11.75
CA GLU A 300 33.05 14.71 12.92
C GLU A 300 31.73 13.96 13.01
N LEU A 301 31.04 13.77 11.87
CA LEU A 301 29.81 12.96 11.84
C LEU A 301 30.10 11.52 12.28
N ILE A 302 31.17 10.91 11.76
CA ILE A 302 31.55 9.53 12.10
C ILE A 302 31.90 9.39 13.59
N GLU A 303 32.62 10.37 14.19
CA GLU A 303 32.88 10.41 15.63
C GLU A 303 31.59 10.46 16.45
N ARG A 304 30.65 11.34 16.08
CA ARG A 304 29.32 11.43 16.72
C ARG A 304 28.51 10.13 16.61
N LEU A 305 28.56 9.46 15.45
CA LEU A 305 27.92 8.16 15.29
C LEU A 305 28.56 7.09 16.18
N GLY A 306 29.87 7.19 16.45
CA GLY A 306 30.61 6.32 17.38
C GLY A 306 30.12 6.44 18.83
N GLU A 307 29.46 7.53 19.23
CA GLU A 307 28.83 7.68 20.55
C GLU A 307 27.52 6.88 20.69
N LEU A 308 26.94 6.43 19.55
CA LEU A 308 25.67 5.70 19.48
C LEU A 308 25.86 4.20 19.29
N GLY A 309 27.09 3.75 19.07
CA GLY A 309 27.40 2.35 18.84
C GLY A 309 28.77 2.13 18.17
N THR A 310 28.94 0.97 17.56
CA THR A 310 30.19 0.61 16.88
C THR A 310 30.18 1.13 15.45
N VAL A 311 31.25 1.86 15.05
CA VAL A 311 31.46 2.35 13.69
C VAL A 311 32.75 1.78 13.11
N GLU A 312 32.68 1.21 11.91
CA GLU A 312 33.83 0.63 11.18
C GLU A 312 33.78 0.99 9.71
N VAL A 313 34.93 1.25 9.10
CA VAL A 313 35.05 1.42 7.64
C VAL A 313 34.81 0.08 6.96
N VAL A 314 34.00 0.07 5.88
CA VAL A 314 33.64 -1.15 5.12
C VAL A 314 33.78 -0.93 3.62
N ALA A 315 33.85 -2.02 2.88
CA ALA A 315 34.08 -1.97 1.43
C ALA A 315 32.80 -1.63 0.64
N ASP A 316 31.63 -1.96 1.18
CA ASP A 316 30.34 -1.76 0.49
C ASP A 316 29.27 -1.15 1.40
N GLY A 317 28.18 -0.71 0.77
CA GLY A 317 27.05 -0.06 1.42
C GLY A 317 25.85 -0.99 1.69
N ILE A 318 26.01 -2.31 1.72
CA ILE A 318 24.92 -3.26 1.92
C ILE A 318 24.91 -3.72 3.38
N PRO A 319 23.87 -3.40 4.19
CA PRO A 319 23.73 -3.94 5.54
C PRO A 319 23.62 -5.47 5.55
N GLU A 320 24.30 -6.12 6.49
CA GLU A 320 24.29 -7.57 6.63
C GLU A 320 23.05 -8.10 7.38
N GLY A 321 22.37 -7.23 8.13
CA GLY A 321 21.19 -7.60 8.89
C GLY A 321 20.58 -6.44 9.65
N ARG A 322 19.51 -6.75 10.37
CA ARG A 322 18.81 -5.82 11.24
C ARG A 322 19.74 -5.25 12.33
N GLY A 323 19.51 -3.99 12.72
CA GLY A 323 20.33 -3.27 13.70
C GLY A 323 21.61 -2.67 13.10
N GLU A 324 21.77 -2.78 11.77
CA GLU A 324 22.91 -2.26 11.04
C GLU A 324 22.48 -1.24 10.00
N VAL A 325 23.16 -0.10 9.96
CA VAL A 325 23.02 0.94 8.95
C VAL A 325 24.36 1.18 8.29
N ARG A 326 24.40 1.27 6.95
CA ARG A 326 25.58 1.70 6.23
C ARG A 326 25.49 3.20 5.96
N VAL A 327 26.57 3.90 6.28
CA VAL A 327 26.66 5.35 6.20
C VAL A 327 27.72 5.73 5.15
N TRP A 328 27.31 6.43 4.10
CA TRP A 328 28.21 7.06 3.15
C TRP A 328 28.47 8.48 3.58
N ALA A 329 29.71 8.79 3.97
CA ALA A 329 30.16 10.11 4.35
C ALA A 329 31.57 10.37 3.80
N GLY A 330 31.79 11.53 3.19
CA GLY A 330 33.02 11.82 2.48
C GLY A 330 33.12 10.96 1.20
N ASP A 331 33.98 9.97 1.21
CA ASP A 331 34.25 9.08 0.09
C ASP A 331 34.32 7.59 0.48
N SER A 332 33.76 7.25 1.64
CA SER A 332 33.82 5.88 2.17
C SER A 332 32.51 5.43 2.83
N TRP A 333 32.28 4.13 2.77
CA TRP A 333 31.19 3.46 3.49
C TRP A 333 31.64 3.11 4.91
N HIS A 334 30.74 3.36 5.89
CA HIS A 334 30.91 2.97 7.28
C HIS A 334 29.74 2.11 7.71
N ARG A 335 30.03 1.06 8.49
CA ARG A 335 29.04 0.26 9.18
C ARG A 335 28.78 0.89 10.54
N LEU A 336 27.53 1.24 10.83
CA LEU A 336 27.05 1.63 12.13
C LEU A 336 26.18 0.51 12.69
N ARG A 337 26.52 -0.01 13.88
CA ARG A 337 25.65 -0.87 14.69
C ARG A 337 25.33 -0.15 15.96
N PHE A 338 24.06 0.13 16.18
CA PHE A 338 23.60 0.82 17.38
C PHE A 338 23.80 -0.06 18.63
N ASP A 339 24.11 0.56 19.76
CA ASP A 339 24.15 -0.14 21.05
C ASP A 339 22.75 -0.65 21.41
N GLU A 340 22.66 -1.92 21.82
CA GLU A 340 21.39 -2.59 22.13
C GLU A 340 20.56 -1.83 23.18
N GLY A 341 21.21 -1.20 24.15
CA GLY A 341 20.56 -0.40 25.20
C GLY A 341 19.86 0.88 24.69
N LEU A 342 20.12 1.29 23.44
CA LEU A 342 19.48 2.43 22.80
C LEU A 342 18.23 2.05 21.98
N VAL A 343 17.96 0.75 21.82
CA VAL A 343 16.86 0.22 21.00
C VAL A 343 15.82 -0.44 21.89
N ASP A 344 14.60 0.06 21.85
CA ASP A 344 13.47 -0.60 22.53
C ASP A 344 13.00 -1.80 21.70
N GLN A 345 13.37 -3.00 22.11
CA GLN A 345 13.04 -4.23 21.41
C GLN A 345 11.59 -4.70 21.63
N GLU A 346 10.87 -4.14 22.60
CA GLU A 346 9.50 -4.52 22.94
C GLU A 346 8.47 -3.67 22.16
N ASP A 347 8.84 -2.43 21.77
CA ASP A 347 7.99 -1.56 20.96
C ASP A 347 8.16 -1.90 19.46
N PRO A 348 7.08 -2.31 18.75
CA PRO A 348 7.17 -2.75 17.37
C PRO A 348 7.58 -1.65 16.38
N VAL A 349 7.48 -0.37 16.76
CA VAL A 349 7.92 0.77 15.93
C VAL A 349 9.32 1.22 16.31
N GLU A 350 9.60 1.41 17.62
CA GLU A 350 10.87 1.93 18.11
C GLU A 350 12.05 0.96 17.88
N CYS A 351 11.75 -0.33 17.67
CA CYS A 351 12.76 -1.34 17.31
C CYS A 351 13.15 -1.35 15.83
N LEU A 352 12.39 -0.66 14.95
CA LEU A 352 12.70 -0.61 13.51
C LEU A 352 13.97 0.20 13.24
N ASP A 353 14.84 -0.28 12.37
CA ASP A 353 16.09 0.42 12.02
C ASP A 353 15.84 1.86 11.53
N CYS A 354 14.75 2.07 10.80
CA CYS A 354 14.37 3.40 10.33
C CYS A 354 13.90 4.35 11.45
N ALA A 355 13.25 3.81 12.49
CA ALA A 355 12.84 4.59 13.66
C ALA A 355 14.05 4.91 14.55
N VAL A 356 14.92 3.93 14.76
CA VAL A 356 16.20 4.13 15.48
C VAL A 356 17.04 5.19 14.80
N LEU A 357 17.22 5.10 13.47
CA LEU A 357 17.96 6.11 12.69
C LEU A 357 17.31 7.51 12.83
N GLN A 358 15.98 7.60 12.73
CA GLN A 358 15.26 8.87 12.88
C GLN A 358 15.49 9.50 14.27
N ARG A 359 15.35 8.70 15.30
CA ARG A 359 15.41 9.15 16.70
C ARG A 359 16.83 9.48 17.17
N LEU A 360 17.82 8.72 16.75
CA LEU A 360 19.19 8.86 17.24
C LEU A 360 20.09 9.70 16.34
N VAL A 361 19.82 9.76 15.03
CA VAL A 361 20.72 10.39 14.04
C VAL A 361 20.05 11.55 13.32
N LEU A 362 18.95 11.27 12.58
CA LEU A 362 18.34 12.27 11.69
C LEU A 362 17.84 13.49 12.48
N GLY A 363 17.15 13.27 13.60
CA GLY A 363 16.67 14.34 14.47
C GLY A 363 17.80 15.06 15.20
N PRO A 364 18.54 14.40 16.10
CA PRO A 364 19.51 15.06 16.97
C PRO A 364 20.75 15.57 16.26
N LEU A 365 21.32 14.83 15.29
CA LEU A 365 22.58 15.21 14.66
C LEU A 365 22.39 16.02 13.38
N LEU A 366 21.36 15.72 12.59
CA LEU A 366 21.13 16.33 11.28
C LEU A 366 19.94 17.31 11.26
N GLY A 367 19.26 17.49 12.41
CA GLY A 367 18.17 18.45 12.57
C GLY A 367 16.90 18.10 11.76
N ILE A 368 16.77 16.87 11.26
CA ILE A 368 15.58 16.41 10.50
C ILE A 368 14.50 15.95 11.49
N THR A 369 13.70 16.87 11.97
CA THR A 369 12.65 16.59 12.97
C THR A 369 11.36 16.04 12.38
N ASP A 370 10.98 16.45 11.17
CA ASP A 370 9.86 15.87 10.41
C ASP A 370 10.32 15.55 8.99
N PRO A 371 10.68 14.29 8.72
CA PRO A 371 11.24 13.89 7.42
C PRO A 371 10.23 13.97 6.26
N ARG A 372 8.92 14.15 6.54
CA ARG A 372 7.89 14.37 5.52
C ARG A 372 7.89 15.78 4.95
N LYS A 373 8.45 16.75 5.70
CA LYS A 373 8.42 18.18 5.35
C LYS A 373 9.78 18.75 5.05
N ASP A 374 10.85 18.15 5.59
CA ASP A 374 12.21 18.65 5.41
C ASP A 374 12.71 18.35 3.99
N LYS A 375 13.04 19.40 3.23
CA LYS A 375 13.50 19.29 1.83
C LYS A 375 14.95 18.82 1.71
N ARG A 376 15.69 18.72 2.82
CA ARG A 376 17.08 18.26 2.84
C ARG A 376 17.17 16.73 2.80
N ILE A 377 16.11 16.01 3.22
CA ILE A 377 16.07 14.56 3.17
C ILE A 377 15.37 14.07 1.91
N GLU A 378 15.98 13.08 1.28
CA GLU A 378 15.39 12.32 0.16
C GLU A 378 15.30 10.83 0.55
N PHE A 379 14.25 10.20 0.07
CA PHE A 379 14.04 8.76 0.22
C PHE A 379 14.32 8.08 -1.11
N VAL A 380 15.16 7.03 -1.08
CA VAL A 380 15.64 6.34 -2.28
C VAL A 380 15.32 4.85 -2.16
N GLY A 381 14.43 4.33 -3.00
CA GLY A 381 14.12 2.90 -3.04
C GLY A 381 15.36 2.08 -3.40
N GLY A 382 15.52 0.92 -2.75
CA GLY A 382 16.70 0.07 -2.92
C GLY A 382 16.94 -0.43 -4.34
N ILE A 383 15.90 -0.42 -5.19
CA ILE A 383 15.99 -0.75 -6.61
C ILE A 383 16.97 0.14 -7.38
N ARG A 384 17.22 1.37 -6.92
CA ARG A 384 18.11 2.35 -7.58
C ARG A 384 19.61 2.11 -7.31
N GLY A 385 19.95 1.22 -6.37
CA GLY A 385 21.33 0.85 -6.05
C GLY A 385 22.11 1.85 -5.21
N LEU A 386 23.34 1.50 -4.89
CA LEU A 386 24.22 2.28 -4.01
C LEU A 386 24.83 3.50 -4.70
N ASP A 387 25.12 3.42 -6.00
CA ASP A 387 25.70 4.51 -6.78
C ASP A 387 24.80 5.75 -6.79
N GLU A 388 23.48 5.53 -6.82
CA GLU A 388 22.48 6.60 -6.71
C GLU A 388 22.54 7.28 -5.34
N LEU A 389 22.75 6.53 -4.25
CA LEU A 389 22.88 7.10 -2.91
C LEU A 389 24.12 7.99 -2.82
N GLN A 390 25.26 7.52 -3.33
CA GLN A 390 26.52 8.28 -3.35
C GLN A 390 26.39 9.55 -4.18
N SER A 391 25.80 9.41 -5.39
CA SER A 391 25.58 10.54 -6.29
C SER A 391 24.71 11.63 -5.68
N ARG A 392 23.60 11.25 -5.02
CA ARG A 392 22.69 12.21 -4.36
C ARG A 392 23.27 12.84 -3.10
N ALA A 393 24.07 12.09 -2.33
CA ALA A 393 24.75 12.64 -1.16
C ALA A 393 25.79 13.69 -1.57
N GLY A 394 26.50 13.47 -2.69
CA GLY A 394 27.56 14.36 -3.14
C GLY A 394 28.64 14.54 -2.07
N THR A 395 29.32 15.69 -2.10
CA THR A 395 30.39 16.00 -1.14
C THR A 395 29.91 16.56 0.19
N GLU A 396 28.75 17.21 0.22
CA GLU A 396 28.20 17.91 1.39
C GLU A 396 27.18 17.08 2.18
N GLY A 397 26.60 16.06 1.56
CA GLY A 397 25.56 15.23 2.15
C GLY A 397 26.06 13.96 2.81
N VAL A 398 25.12 13.15 3.25
CA VAL A 398 25.32 11.83 3.82
C VAL A 398 24.22 10.91 3.32
N ALA A 399 24.56 9.66 3.02
CA ALA A 399 23.55 8.63 2.69
C ALA A 399 23.55 7.52 3.74
N PHE A 400 22.35 7.02 4.00
CA PHE A 400 22.09 5.90 4.90
C PHE A 400 21.44 4.77 4.08
N SER A 401 22.19 3.69 3.89
CA SER A 401 21.67 2.46 3.32
C SER A 401 21.14 1.58 4.45
N MET A 402 19.89 1.19 4.32
CA MET A 402 19.12 0.51 5.37
C MET A 402 19.03 -0.99 5.10
N HIS A 403 18.91 -1.79 6.14
CA HIS A 403 18.39 -3.14 6.00
C HIS A 403 16.87 -3.06 5.66
N PRO A 404 16.34 -3.90 4.78
CA PRO A 404 14.91 -3.88 4.47
C PRO A 404 14.07 -4.27 5.69
N THR A 405 12.99 -3.54 5.94
CA THR A 405 11.98 -3.96 6.91
C THR A 405 11.39 -5.30 6.48
N SER A 406 11.25 -6.24 7.40
CA SER A 406 10.65 -7.55 7.14
C SER A 406 9.13 -7.50 7.13
N MET A 407 8.48 -8.50 6.49
CA MET A 407 7.03 -8.66 6.57
C MET A 407 6.54 -8.84 8.00
N ASN A 408 7.27 -9.58 8.84
CA ASN A 408 6.90 -9.79 10.24
C ASN A 408 6.88 -8.47 11.04
N GLU A 409 7.84 -7.58 10.80
CA GLU A 409 7.86 -6.24 11.42
C GLU A 409 6.67 -5.39 10.96
N LEU A 410 6.35 -5.44 9.66
CA LEU A 410 5.18 -4.74 9.11
C LEU A 410 3.89 -5.24 9.77
N LEU A 411 3.69 -6.56 9.81
CA LEU A 411 2.51 -7.17 10.42
C LEU A 411 2.40 -6.81 11.90
N ALA A 412 3.50 -6.87 12.66
CA ALA A 412 3.52 -6.53 14.09
C ALA A 412 3.12 -5.07 14.34
N VAL A 413 3.64 -4.12 13.54
CA VAL A 413 3.24 -2.71 13.64
C VAL A 413 1.77 -2.52 13.30
N ALA A 414 1.29 -3.11 12.21
CA ALA A 414 -0.11 -2.98 11.79
C ALA A 414 -1.08 -3.63 12.80
N ASP A 415 -0.70 -4.77 13.41
CA ASP A 415 -1.48 -5.45 14.45
C ASP A 415 -1.57 -4.64 15.75
N SER A 416 -0.52 -3.91 16.10
CA SER A 416 -0.53 -3.01 17.27
C SER A 416 -1.37 -1.75 17.06
N GLY A 417 -1.87 -1.49 15.85
CA GLY A 417 -2.56 -0.26 15.47
C GLY A 417 -1.66 0.97 15.40
N MET A 418 -0.33 0.76 15.46
CA MET A 418 0.66 1.82 15.31
C MET A 418 1.03 2.06 13.85
N THR A 419 1.89 3.04 13.61
CA THR A 419 2.35 3.38 12.27
C THR A 419 3.86 3.53 12.23
N MET A 420 4.44 3.09 11.13
CA MET A 420 5.86 3.22 10.86
C MET A 420 6.26 4.68 10.55
N PRO A 421 7.53 5.04 10.71
CA PRO A 421 8.08 6.24 10.09
C PRO A 421 7.78 6.25 8.57
N PRO A 422 7.70 7.44 7.94
CA PRO A 422 7.39 7.51 6.51
C PRO A 422 8.47 6.79 5.68
N LYS A 423 8.02 6.13 4.61
CA LYS A 423 8.92 5.46 3.67
C LYS A 423 9.78 4.37 4.34
N SER A 424 9.14 3.47 5.09
CA SER A 424 9.79 2.33 5.76
C SER A 424 9.79 1.05 4.92
N THR A 425 8.89 0.92 3.96
CA THR A 425 8.73 -0.26 3.11
C THR A 425 8.75 0.10 1.62
N TRP A 426 9.42 -0.72 0.82
CA TRP A 426 9.43 -0.62 -0.64
C TRP A 426 9.21 -2.00 -1.24
N PHE A 427 7.99 -2.30 -1.66
CA PHE A 427 7.64 -3.59 -2.25
C PHE A 427 8.07 -3.67 -3.72
N GLU A 428 8.70 -4.79 -4.09
CA GLU A 428 9.01 -5.15 -5.47
C GLU A 428 8.68 -6.63 -5.74
N PRO A 429 8.28 -6.96 -6.97
CA PRO A 429 7.92 -6.06 -8.07
C PRO A 429 6.61 -5.33 -7.84
N LYS A 430 6.47 -4.16 -8.46
CA LYS A 430 5.23 -3.35 -8.37
C LYS A 430 4.10 -3.95 -9.22
N LEU A 431 2.87 -3.86 -8.71
CA LEU A 431 1.68 -4.13 -9.51
C LEU A 431 1.65 -3.23 -10.76
N ARG A 432 1.00 -3.71 -11.82
CA ARG A 432 0.70 -2.85 -12.97
C ARG A 432 -0.74 -2.36 -12.91
N SER A 433 -0.92 -1.10 -13.25
CA SER A 433 -2.22 -0.49 -13.53
C SER A 433 -2.67 -0.85 -14.94
N GLY A 434 -3.99 -0.90 -15.17
CA GLY A 434 -4.57 -1.15 -16.50
C GLY A 434 -4.77 -2.63 -16.85
N LEU A 435 -4.34 -3.59 -16.01
CA LEU A 435 -4.62 -5.00 -16.20
C LEU A 435 -5.99 -5.41 -15.63
N PHE A 436 -6.41 -4.74 -14.57
CA PHE A 436 -7.71 -4.92 -13.93
C PHE A 436 -8.24 -3.55 -13.52
N VAL A 437 -9.44 -3.22 -13.97
CA VAL A 437 -10.16 -2.00 -13.59
C VAL A 437 -11.53 -2.42 -13.07
N HIS A 438 -11.96 -1.83 -11.96
CA HIS A 438 -13.27 -2.06 -11.38
C HIS A 438 -14.13 -0.81 -11.53
N ARG A 439 -15.13 -0.89 -12.41
CA ARG A 439 -16.12 0.17 -12.61
C ARG A 439 -17.24 0.03 -11.58
N PHE A 440 -17.59 1.14 -10.92
CA PHE A 440 -18.64 1.17 -9.91
C PHE A 440 -19.76 2.20 -10.22
N CYS A 441 -19.66 2.93 -11.32
CA CYS A 441 -20.67 3.82 -11.83
C CYS A 441 -20.86 3.59 -13.33
N GLU A 442 -22.11 3.60 -13.79
CA GLU A 442 -22.45 3.95 -15.15
C GLU A 442 -22.39 5.50 -15.24
N ILE A 443 -21.59 6.02 -16.15
CA ILE A 443 -21.44 7.48 -16.40
C ILE A 443 -22.41 7.88 -17.50
#